data_72e7d14230ffe73c483f61ed6d8bb186
#
_entry.id   72e7d14230ffe73c483f61ed6d8bb186
#
_cell.length_a   1.000
_cell.length_b   1.000
_cell.length_c   1.000
_cell.angle_alpha   90.00
_cell.angle_beta   90.00
_cell.angle_gamma   90.00
#
_symmetry.space_group_name_H-M   'P 1'
#
loop_
_entity.id
_entity.type
_entity.pdbx_description
1 polymer ?
#
loop_
_entity_poly.entity_id
_entity_poly.type
_entity_poly.pdbx_seq_one_letter_code
_entity_poly.pdbx_strand_id
1 'polypeptide(L)'
;MKTIWDSKKAAANPKNHEGVTFEEAQHVLLDPYALTREDSDSENEHRFITLGMGGKNRILIVVYTYRDETIRIISAWKANEPQRRYYENQF
;
A
#
# COMPACT_ATOMS: atom_id res chain seq x y z
N MET A 1 -7.14 -12.07 -6.58
CA MET A 1 -7.98 -10.89 -6.21
C MET A 1 -7.67 -9.73 -7.14
N LYS A 2 -8.70 -9.03 -7.58
CA LYS A 2 -8.53 -7.93 -8.52
C LYS A 2 -8.22 -6.62 -7.77
N THR A 3 -7.25 -5.87 -8.29
CA THR A 3 -6.86 -4.57 -7.75
C THR A 3 -7.28 -3.48 -8.73
N ILE A 4 -7.91 -2.43 -8.21
CA ILE A 4 -8.36 -1.28 -9.00
C ILE A 4 -7.89 0.01 -8.34
N TRP A 5 -7.97 1.11 -9.09
CA TRP A 5 -7.66 2.45 -8.57
C TRP A 5 -8.23 3.53 -9.46
N ASP A 6 -8.28 4.74 -8.89
CA ASP A 6 -8.66 5.95 -9.62
C ASP A 6 -7.47 6.42 -10.47
N SER A 7 -7.70 6.68 -11.75
CA SER A 7 -6.62 7.06 -12.67
C SER A 7 -5.95 8.38 -12.31
N LYS A 8 -6.69 9.33 -11.75
CA LYS A 8 -6.11 10.62 -11.33
C LYS A 8 -5.20 10.44 -10.13
N LYS A 9 -5.62 9.62 -9.16
CA LYS A 9 -4.79 9.31 -7.99
C LYS A 9 -3.55 8.52 -8.40
N ALA A 10 -3.68 7.59 -9.33
CA ALA A 10 -2.53 6.84 -9.83
C ALA A 10 -1.52 7.74 -10.51
N ALA A 11 -1.98 8.71 -11.30
CA ALA A 11 -1.10 9.65 -11.98
C ALA A 11 -0.39 10.58 -10.99
N ALA A 12 -1.08 10.99 -9.92
CA ALA A 12 -0.54 11.93 -8.94
C ALA A 12 0.41 11.26 -7.94
N ASN A 13 0.22 9.98 -7.65
CA ASN A 13 0.95 9.32 -6.58
C ASN A 13 2.49 9.37 -6.74
N PRO A 14 3.07 9.07 -7.91
CA PRO A 14 4.52 9.14 -8.04
C PRO A 14 5.07 10.55 -7.82
N LYS A 15 4.31 11.57 -8.18
CA LYS A 15 4.74 12.96 -7.99
C LYS A 15 4.74 13.37 -6.53
N ASN A 16 3.82 12.84 -5.75
CA ASN A 16 3.65 13.19 -4.34
C ASN A 16 4.46 12.29 -3.41
N HIS A 17 4.85 11.10 -3.88
CA HIS A 17 5.46 10.07 -3.03
C HIS A 17 6.66 9.39 -3.69
N GLU A 18 7.67 10.19 -4.04
CA GLU A 18 8.98 9.69 -4.46
C GLU A 18 8.96 8.64 -5.58
N GLY A 19 8.09 8.82 -6.55
CA GLY A 19 8.03 7.93 -7.70
C GLY A 19 7.32 6.61 -7.45
N VAL A 20 6.62 6.45 -6.34
CA VAL A 20 5.88 5.22 -6.06
C VAL A 20 4.62 5.17 -6.92
N THR A 21 4.53 4.13 -7.76
CA THR A 21 3.36 3.89 -8.60
C THR A 21 2.40 2.91 -7.94
N PHE A 22 1.14 2.94 -8.34
CA PHE A 22 0.19 1.95 -7.85
C PHE A 22 0.48 0.54 -8.42
N GLU A 23 1.08 0.48 -9.61
CA GLU A 23 1.55 -0.79 -10.19
C GLU A 23 2.60 -1.43 -9.30
N GLU A 24 3.53 -0.66 -8.80
CA GLU A 24 4.53 -1.14 -7.85
C GLU A 24 3.87 -1.55 -6.53
N ALA A 25 2.97 -0.71 -6.05
CA ALA A 25 2.32 -0.88 -4.75
C ALA A 25 1.46 -2.15 -4.66
N GLN A 26 0.80 -2.55 -5.76
CA GLN A 26 -0.06 -3.73 -5.70
C GLN A 26 0.70 -5.01 -5.33
N HIS A 27 2.00 -5.08 -5.59
CA HIS A 27 2.80 -6.23 -5.22
C HIS A 27 2.91 -6.40 -3.70
N VAL A 28 2.77 -5.31 -2.93
CA VAL A 28 2.74 -5.37 -1.46
C VAL A 28 1.61 -6.28 -0.98
N LEU A 29 0.48 -6.25 -1.68
CA LEU A 29 -0.69 -7.04 -1.29
C LEU A 29 -0.52 -8.53 -1.59
N LEU A 30 0.53 -8.90 -2.32
CA LEU A 30 0.89 -10.29 -2.61
C LEU A 30 2.07 -10.78 -1.75
N ASP A 31 2.67 -9.90 -0.95
CA ASP A 31 3.79 -10.25 -0.10
C ASP A 31 3.29 -11.08 1.09
N PRO A 32 3.74 -12.36 1.23
CA PRO A 32 3.27 -13.20 2.34
C PRO A 32 3.74 -12.71 3.72
N TYR A 33 4.71 -11.81 3.77
CA TYR A 33 5.22 -11.25 5.02
C TYR A 33 4.67 -9.86 5.32
N ALA A 34 3.71 -9.38 4.51
CA ALA A 34 3.12 -8.07 4.71
C ALA A 34 2.38 -7.98 6.04
N LEU A 35 2.46 -6.82 6.66
CA LEU A 35 1.84 -6.54 7.96
C LEU A 35 0.71 -5.54 7.74
N THR A 36 -0.50 -5.91 8.13
CA THR A 36 -1.71 -5.12 7.86
C THR A 36 -2.40 -4.72 9.15
N ARG A 37 -2.90 -3.49 9.18
CA ARG A 37 -3.80 -3.01 10.24
C ARG A 37 -4.92 -2.18 9.63
N GLU A 38 -6.00 -2.01 10.40
CA GLU A 38 -7.03 -1.07 10.00
C GLU A 38 -6.55 0.37 10.21
N ASP A 39 -7.03 1.26 9.36
CA ASP A 39 -6.81 2.70 9.53
C ASP A 39 -7.90 3.24 10.43
N SER A 40 -7.56 3.52 11.68
CA SER A 40 -8.50 4.00 12.68
C SER A 40 -9.03 5.42 12.39
N ASP A 41 -8.34 6.14 11.49
CA ASP A 41 -8.74 7.50 11.13
C ASP A 41 -9.70 7.56 9.95
N SER A 42 -10.04 6.42 9.36
CA SER A 42 -11.00 6.41 8.25
C SER A 42 -12.42 6.64 8.77
N GLU A 43 -13.17 7.53 8.09
CA GLU A 43 -14.49 7.94 8.56
C GLU A 43 -15.66 7.24 7.86
N ASN A 44 -15.59 7.13 6.54
CA ASN A 44 -16.74 6.71 5.74
C ASN A 44 -16.64 5.29 5.18
N GLU A 45 -15.46 4.71 5.21
CA GLU A 45 -15.25 3.35 4.71
C GLU A 45 -14.08 2.73 5.47
N HIS A 46 -14.09 1.43 5.59
CA HIS A 46 -12.97 0.72 6.21
C HIS A 46 -11.76 0.77 5.30
N ARG A 47 -10.69 1.39 5.78
CA ARG A 47 -9.41 1.44 5.11
C ARG A 47 -8.41 0.58 5.85
N PHE A 48 -7.49 0.04 5.09
CA PHE A 48 -6.43 -0.81 5.60
C PHE A 48 -5.09 -0.24 5.19
N ILE A 49 -4.11 -0.43 6.06
CA ILE A 49 -2.74 0.01 5.83
C ILE A 49 -1.87 -1.22 5.88
N THR A 50 -1.16 -1.49 4.80
CA THR A 50 -0.28 -2.67 4.69
C THR A 50 1.15 -2.23 4.41
N LEU A 51 2.07 -2.79 5.19
CA LEU A 51 3.51 -2.59 5.07
C LEU A 51 4.10 -3.85 4.45
N GLY A 52 4.77 -3.71 3.32
CA GLY A 52 5.33 -4.88 2.65
C GLY A 52 6.23 -4.55 1.46
N MET A 53 6.71 -5.59 0.80
CA MET A 53 7.64 -5.48 -0.31
C MET A 53 6.89 -5.20 -1.61
N GLY A 54 7.23 -4.08 -2.26
CA GLY A 54 6.67 -3.72 -3.55
C GLY A 54 7.40 -4.35 -4.72
N GLY A 55 6.92 -4.09 -5.93
CA GLY A 55 7.42 -4.71 -7.14
C GLY A 55 8.84 -4.31 -7.55
N LYS A 56 9.39 -3.25 -6.97
CA LYS A 56 10.76 -2.81 -7.22
C LYS A 56 11.69 -3.11 -6.06
N ASN A 57 11.35 -4.09 -5.25
CA ASN A 57 12.16 -4.53 -4.11
C ASN A 57 12.41 -3.44 -3.07
N ARG A 58 11.45 -2.57 -2.88
CA ARG A 58 11.49 -1.58 -1.80
C ARG A 58 10.26 -1.71 -0.94
N ILE A 59 10.43 -1.46 0.35
CA ILE A 59 9.35 -1.62 1.32
C ILE A 59 8.44 -0.40 1.26
N LEU A 60 7.16 -0.65 1.08
CA LEU A 60 6.16 0.39 0.87
C LEU A 60 5.03 0.27 1.89
N ILE A 61 4.32 1.37 2.06
CA ILE A 61 3.05 1.41 2.76
C ILE A 61 1.96 1.64 1.72
N VAL A 62 0.91 0.82 1.77
CA VAL A 62 -0.22 0.92 0.84
C VAL A 62 -1.49 1.09 1.64
N VAL A 63 -2.27 2.12 1.30
CA VAL A 63 -3.59 2.35 1.88
C VAL A 63 -4.63 1.94 0.85
N TYR A 64 -5.59 1.13 1.27
CA TYR A 64 -6.60 0.59 0.36
C TYR A 64 -7.90 0.30 1.10
N THR A 65 -8.94 0.02 0.33
CA THR A 65 -10.22 -0.42 0.85
C THR A 65 -10.73 -1.58 -0.01
N TYR A 66 -11.66 -2.34 0.54
CA TYR A 66 -12.34 -3.39 -0.22
C TYR A 66 -13.62 -2.85 -0.82
N ARG A 67 -13.87 -3.20 -2.08
CA ARG A 67 -15.14 -2.94 -2.77
C ARG A 67 -15.59 -4.25 -3.38
N ASP A 68 -16.57 -4.86 -2.72
CA ASP A 68 -17.02 -6.21 -3.06
C ASP A 68 -15.83 -7.18 -3.04
N GLU A 69 -15.49 -7.80 -4.15
CA GLU A 69 -14.36 -8.73 -4.22
C GLU A 69 -13.09 -8.08 -4.78
N THR A 70 -13.06 -6.75 -4.87
CA THR A 70 -11.90 -6.04 -5.37
C THR A 70 -11.22 -5.24 -4.27
N ILE A 71 -9.92 -4.98 -4.45
CA ILE A 71 -9.16 -4.07 -3.61
C ILE A 71 -8.97 -2.77 -4.39
N ARG A 72 -9.33 -1.65 -3.77
CA ARG A 72 -9.10 -0.32 -4.35
C ARG A 72 -7.94 0.35 -3.63
N ILE A 73 -6.86 0.58 -4.35
CA ILE A 73 -5.70 1.32 -3.81
C ILE A 73 -6.03 2.81 -3.77
N ILE A 74 -5.73 3.42 -2.63
CA ILE A 74 -6.01 4.83 -2.37
C ILE A 74 -4.74 5.65 -2.43
N SER A 75 -3.66 5.19 -1.79
CA SER A 75 -2.36 5.84 -1.84
C SER A 75 -1.26 4.86 -1.45
N ALA A 76 -0.02 5.21 -1.79
CA ALA A 76 1.13 4.37 -1.47
C ALA A 76 2.37 5.24 -1.36
N TRP A 77 3.28 4.90 -0.42
CA TRP A 77 4.53 5.64 -0.25
C TRP A 77 5.61 4.72 0.32
N LYS A 78 6.84 5.20 0.31
CA LYS A 78 7.97 4.45 0.84
C LYS A 78 7.91 4.41 2.35
N ALA A 79 8.21 3.25 2.92
CA ALA A 79 8.37 3.11 4.36
C ALA A 79 9.57 3.93 4.83
N ASN A 80 9.44 4.55 6.00
CA ASN A 80 10.57 5.21 6.65
C ASN A 80 11.46 4.16 7.31
N GLU A 81 12.57 4.58 7.90
CA GLU A 81 13.52 3.65 8.48
C GLU A 81 12.94 2.81 9.62
N PRO A 82 12.23 3.36 10.62
CA PRO A 82 11.61 2.54 11.65
C PRO A 82 10.61 1.52 11.09
N GLN A 83 9.85 1.90 10.08
CA GLN A 83 8.87 1.00 9.45
C GLN A 83 9.58 -0.13 8.70
N ARG A 84 10.66 0.18 7.99
CA ARG A 84 11.45 -0.86 7.32
C ARG A 84 12.03 -1.85 8.33
N ARG A 85 12.55 -1.36 9.44
CA ARG A 85 13.08 -2.22 10.51
C ARG A 85 12.00 -3.12 11.09
N TYR A 86 10.82 -2.57 11.30
CA TYR A 86 9.70 -3.34 11.81
C TYR A 86 9.36 -4.50 10.88
N TYR A 87 9.31 -4.24 9.58
CA TYR A 87 9.09 -5.28 8.58
C TYR A 87 10.23 -6.31 8.59
N GLU A 88 11.48 -5.84 8.57
CA GLU A 88 12.66 -6.69 8.48
C GLU A 88 12.90 -7.53 9.73
N ASN A 89 12.43 -7.09 10.88
CA ASN A 89 12.59 -7.81 12.13
C ASN A 89 11.82 -9.12 12.21
N GLN A 90 11.00 -9.43 11.21
CA GLN A 90 10.31 -10.71 11.11
C GLN A 90 11.25 -11.85 10.68
N PHE A 91 12.39 -11.51 10.16
CA PHE A 91 13.27 -12.49 9.53
C PHE A 91 14.46 -12.88 10.42
#